data_a5d04a36208b704da5c6ec7b2fcfb5ab
#
_entry.id   a5d04a36208b704da5c6ec7b2fcfb5ab
#
_cell.length_a   1.000
_cell.length_b   1.000
_cell.length_c   1.000
_cell.angle_alpha   90.00
_cell.angle_beta   90.00
_cell.angle_gamma   90.00
#
_symmetry.space_group_name_H-M   'P 1'
#
loop_
_entity.id
_entity.type
_entity.pdbx_description
1 polymer ?
#
loop_
_entity_poly.entity_id
_entity_poly.type
_entity_poly.pdbx_seq_one_letter_code
_entity_poly.pdbx_strand_id
1 'polypeptide(L)'
;MQTKFKDIAQYYLGTGLNIRHNDGDDLIMNATGSGSNFISIDDIEEYGKPLLRSLDSLTKPITVKGYNDDKEFVPLYQLIKEDKAFTTDFIDVYGYEELKFSIVELLLKWHFNIFGLEETEYIKID
;
A
#
# COMPACT_ATOMS: atom_id res chain seq x y z
N MET A 1 -19.00 -7.28 -6.17
CA MET A 1 -18.49 -6.03 -6.79
C MET A 1 -17.02 -5.88 -6.45
N GLN A 2 -16.18 -5.69 -7.46
CA GLN A 2 -14.74 -5.59 -7.26
C GLN A 2 -14.37 -4.16 -6.89
N THR A 3 -13.51 -4.01 -5.87
CA THR A 3 -12.94 -2.70 -5.52
C THR A 3 -11.88 -2.34 -6.55
N LYS A 4 -11.98 -1.15 -7.11
CA LYS A 4 -10.97 -0.61 -8.03
C LYS A 4 -10.04 0.32 -7.27
N PHE A 5 -8.78 0.39 -7.71
CA PHE A 5 -7.82 1.25 -7.03
C PHE A 5 -8.29 2.71 -6.99
N LYS A 6 -8.91 3.22 -8.04
CA LYS A 6 -9.40 4.60 -8.06
C LYS A 6 -10.34 4.92 -6.88
N ASP A 7 -11.06 3.92 -6.38
CA ASP A 7 -12.03 4.09 -5.30
C ASP A 7 -11.38 4.22 -3.93
N ILE A 8 -10.13 3.75 -3.80
CA ILE A 8 -9.42 3.75 -2.50
C ILE A 8 -8.06 4.47 -2.56
N ALA A 9 -7.71 5.04 -3.69
CA ALA A 9 -6.39 5.65 -3.90
C ALA A 9 -6.10 6.77 -2.89
N GLN A 10 -7.11 7.53 -2.49
CA GLN A 10 -6.96 8.63 -1.54
C GLN A 10 -6.38 8.20 -0.19
N TYR A 11 -6.58 6.95 0.21
CA TYR A 11 -6.04 6.45 1.47
C TYR A 11 -4.52 6.30 1.45
N TYR A 12 -3.92 6.23 0.26
CA TYR A 12 -2.47 6.13 0.09
C TYR A 12 -1.80 7.48 -0.18
N LEU A 13 -2.56 8.58 -0.24
CA LEU A 13 -1.98 9.92 -0.43
C LEU A 13 -1.02 10.25 0.72
N GLY A 14 0.12 10.82 0.38
CA GLY A 14 1.13 11.19 1.37
C GLY A 14 2.02 10.05 1.83
N THR A 15 1.81 8.82 1.32
CA THR A 15 2.61 7.66 1.71
C THR A 15 3.81 7.40 0.81
N GLY A 16 3.97 8.18 -0.26
CA GLY A 16 5.03 7.95 -1.24
C GLY A 16 4.75 6.75 -2.14
N LEU A 17 3.48 6.38 -2.31
CA LEU A 17 3.11 5.23 -3.13
C LEU A 17 3.61 5.39 -4.56
N ASN A 18 4.31 4.37 -5.05
CA ASN A 18 4.80 4.33 -6.42
C ASN A 18 3.72 3.78 -7.36
N ILE A 19 3.64 4.42 -8.51
CA ILE A 19 2.73 4.03 -9.60
C ILE A 19 3.60 3.70 -10.81
N ARG A 20 3.42 2.51 -11.38
CA ARG A 20 4.08 2.18 -12.64
C ARG A 20 3.24 2.71 -13.79
N HIS A 21 3.79 3.70 -14.49
CA HIS A 21 3.19 4.26 -15.67
C HIS A 21 3.20 3.24 -16.82
N ASN A 22 2.25 3.36 -17.76
CA ASN A 22 2.16 2.46 -18.90
C ASN A 22 3.41 2.43 -19.77
N ASP A 23 4.22 3.50 -19.73
CA ASP A 23 5.50 3.57 -20.46
C ASP A 23 6.66 2.89 -19.72
N GLY A 24 6.43 2.37 -18.53
CA GLY A 24 7.43 1.66 -17.73
C GLY A 24 8.09 2.48 -16.63
N ASP A 25 7.88 3.78 -16.58
CA ASP A 25 8.44 4.64 -15.54
C ASP A 25 7.67 4.52 -14.23
N ASP A 26 8.37 4.63 -13.10
CA ASP A 26 7.75 4.68 -11.80
C ASP A 26 7.64 6.12 -11.34
N LEU A 27 6.41 6.52 -10.98
CA LEU A 27 6.07 7.86 -10.51
C LEU A 27 5.52 7.76 -9.09
N ILE A 28 5.51 8.88 -8.39
CA ILE A 28 4.93 8.95 -7.04
C ILE A 28 3.55 9.57 -7.14
N MET A 29 2.57 8.93 -6.52
CA MET A 29 1.20 9.46 -6.49
C MET A 29 1.11 10.68 -5.58
N ASN A 30 0.52 11.76 -6.10
CA ASN A 30 0.10 12.89 -5.28
C ASN A 30 -1.24 13.44 -5.78
N ALA A 31 -1.79 14.44 -5.10
CA ALA A 31 -3.13 14.92 -5.41
C ALA A 31 -3.22 15.63 -6.77
N THR A 32 -2.17 16.33 -7.19
CA THR A 32 -2.20 17.21 -8.35
C THR A 32 -1.40 16.72 -9.56
N GLY A 33 -0.45 15.80 -9.34
CA GLY A 33 0.49 15.40 -10.37
C GLY A 33 1.58 16.42 -10.66
N SER A 34 1.68 17.47 -9.83
CA SER A 34 2.68 18.54 -10.03
C SER A 34 4.07 18.02 -9.69
N GLY A 35 5.03 18.28 -10.58
CA GLY A 35 6.40 17.83 -10.44
C GLY A 35 6.73 16.72 -11.44
N SER A 36 8.01 16.62 -11.83
CA SER A 36 8.46 15.74 -12.92
C SER A 36 8.33 14.25 -12.62
N ASN A 37 8.29 13.87 -11.33
CA ASN A 37 8.25 12.47 -10.91
C ASN A 37 6.91 12.07 -10.27
N PHE A 38 5.85 12.85 -10.54
CA PHE A 38 4.56 12.65 -9.90
C PHE A 38 3.45 12.37 -10.90
N ILE A 39 2.44 11.65 -10.45
CA ILE A 39 1.20 11.41 -11.19
C ILE A 39 0.03 11.75 -10.28
N SER A 40 -1.00 12.41 -10.84
CA SER A 40 -2.19 12.72 -10.05
C SER A 40 -3.02 11.47 -9.80
N ILE A 41 -3.75 11.48 -8.69
CA ILE A 41 -4.68 10.41 -8.35
C ILE A 41 -5.71 10.18 -9.46
N ASP A 42 -6.13 11.25 -10.15
CA ASP A 42 -7.14 11.16 -11.21
C ASP A 42 -6.63 10.50 -12.49
N ASP A 43 -5.32 10.50 -12.71
CA ASP A 43 -4.72 9.95 -13.93
C ASP A 43 -4.33 8.48 -13.83
N ILE A 44 -4.34 7.90 -12.63
CA ILE A 44 -3.81 6.55 -12.42
C ILE A 44 -4.63 5.50 -13.16
N GLU A 45 -5.95 5.60 -13.16
CA GLU A 45 -6.81 4.60 -13.79
C GLU A 45 -6.44 4.39 -15.27
N GLU A 46 -6.14 5.49 -15.97
CA GLU A 46 -5.86 5.46 -17.41
C GLU A 46 -4.39 5.18 -17.71
N TYR A 47 -3.47 5.69 -16.89
CA TYR A 47 -2.05 5.73 -17.24
C TYR A 47 -1.13 4.88 -16.39
N GLY A 48 -1.61 4.23 -15.34
CA GLY A 48 -0.72 3.43 -14.51
C GLY A 48 -1.41 2.52 -13.52
N LYS A 49 -0.59 1.76 -12.79
CA LYS A 49 -1.05 0.88 -11.71
C LYS A 49 -0.18 1.06 -10.48
N PRO A 50 -0.78 1.00 -9.29
CA PRO A 50 0.00 1.12 -8.04
C PRO A 50 0.88 -0.12 -7.82
N LEU A 51 2.03 0.10 -7.18
CA LEU A 51 2.91 -0.96 -6.71
C LEU A 51 2.57 -1.23 -5.25
N LEU A 52 1.98 -2.39 -4.99
CA LEU A 52 1.51 -2.75 -3.65
C LEU A 52 2.05 -4.11 -3.23
N ARG A 53 2.23 -4.28 -1.91
CA ARG A 53 2.57 -5.57 -1.32
C ARG A 53 1.32 -6.35 -1.00
N SER A 54 1.33 -7.66 -1.26
CA SER A 54 0.25 -8.52 -0.79
C SER A 54 0.42 -8.77 0.71
N LEU A 55 -0.67 -9.15 1.37
CA LEU A 55 -0.64 -9.47 2.80
C LEU A 55 0.26 -10.67 3.12
N ASP A 56 0.61 -11.48 2.13
CA ASP A 56 1.56 -12.58 2.30
C ASP A 56 2.94 -12.09 2.73
N SER A 57 3.28 -10.83 2.44
CA SER A 57 4.57 -10.24 2.80
C SER A 57 4.63 -9.75 4.25
N LEU A 58 3.56 -9.89 5.03
CA LEU A 58 3.56 -9.48 6.44
C LEU A 58 4.59 -10.24 7.29
N THR A 59 4.90 -11.47 6.92
CA THR A 59 5.86 -12.33 7.64
C THR A 59 7.25 -12.33 7.03
N LYS A 60 7.47 -11.54 5.97
CA LYS A 60 8.74 -11.49 5.24
C LYS A 60 9.47 -10.18 5.53
N PRO A 61 10.83 -10.19 5.49
CA PRO A 61 11.57 -8.95 5.58
C PRO A 61 11.25 -8.05 4.38
N ILE A 62 10.95 -6.78 4.65
CA ILE A 62 10.74 -5.77 3.63
C ILE A 62 11.54 -4.52 3.96
N THR A 63 11.76 -3.67 2.95
CA THR A 63 12.38 -2.35 3.12
C THR A 63 11.41 -1.31 2.59
N VAL A 64 11.15 -0.28 3.39
CA VAL A 64 10.30 0.85 2.99
C VAL A 64 11.14 2.12 3.05
N LYS A 65 11.27 2.82 1.94
CA LYS A 65 12.03 4.06 1.86
C LYS A 65 11.48 5.08 2.85
N GLY A 66 12.36 5.65 3.67
CA GLY A 66 11.99 6.65 4.67
C GLY A 66 11.42 6.05 5.96
N TYR A 67 11.43 4.74 6.11
CA TYR A 67 10.97 4.06 7.31
C TYR A 67 12.08 3.15 7.86
N ASN A 68 12.25 3.12 9.19
CA ASN A 68 13.23 2.25 9.87
C ASN A 68 14.67 2.47 9.37
N ASP A 69 15.02 3.73 9.06
CA ASP A 69 16.33 4.11 8.49
C ASP A 69 16.68 3.35 7.21
N ASP A 70 15.67 3.05 6.40
CA ASP A 70 15.77 2.27 5.16
C ASP A 70 16.31 0.85 5.36
N LYS A 71 16.20 0.32 6.59
CA LYS A 71 16.62 -1.04 6.91
C LYS A 71 15.44 -2.00 6.84
N GLU A 72 15.76 -3.28 6.58
CA GLU A 72 14.76 -4.34 6.57
C GLU A 72 14.08 -4.49 7.93
N PHE A 73 12.79 -4.83 7.88
CA PHE A 73 12.01 -5.21 9.05
C PHE A 73 10.93 -6.20 8.63
N VAL A 74 10.39 -6.94 9.60
CA VAL A 74 9.27 -7.85 9.36
C VAL A 74 8.01 -7.15 9.84
N PRO A 75 7.07 -6.80 8.93
CA PRO A 75 5.89 -6.02 9.30
C PRO A 75 5.09 -6.58 10.46
N LEU A 76 4.90 -7.90 10.50
CA LEU A 76 4.12 -8.53 11.56
C LEU A 76 4.62 -8.16 12.97
N TYR A 77 5.94 -8.11 13.16
CA TYR A 77 6.50 -7.81 14.48
C TYR A 77 6.20 -6.37 14.91
N GLN A 78 6.19 -5.44 13.97
CA GLN A 78 5.82 -4.05 14.28
C GLN A 78 4.33 -3.93 14.59
N LEU A 79 3.49 -4.66 13.85
CA LEU A 79 2.04 -4.63 14.05
C LEU A 79 1.65 -5.24 15.41
N ILE A 80 2.32 -6.30 15.83
CA ILE A 80 2.08 -6.92 17.14
C ILE A 80 2.44 -5.95 18.27
N LYS A 81 3.43 -5.10 18.10
CA LYS A 81 3.75 -4.05 19.08
C LYS A 81 2.61 -3.04 19.24
N GLU A 82 1.91 -2.74 18.15
CA GLU A 82 0.75 -1.83 18.18
C GLU A 82 -0.50 -2.51 18.72
N ASP A 83 -0.69 -3.78 18.39
CA ASP A 83 -1.85 -4.55 18.83
C ASP A 83 -1.47 -6.03 18.96
N LYS A 84 -1.37 -6.50 20.21
CA LYS A 84 -0.99 -7.89 20.51
C LYS A 84 -1.97 -8.91 19.96
N ALA A 85 -3.19 -8.52 19.68
CA ALA A 85 -4.21 -9.40 19.12
C ALA A 85 -4.14 -9.53 17.60
N PHE A 86 -3.27 -8.76 16.95
CA PHE A 86 -3.13 -8.80 15.49
C PHE A 86 -2.53 -10.15 15.05
N THR A 87 -3.15 -10.76 14.03
CA THR A 87 -2.67 -11.98 13.38
C THR A 87 -2.61 -11.77 11.87
N THR A 88 -1.86 -12.61 11.16
CA THR A 88 -1.68 -12.48 9.71
C THR A 88 -2.97 -12.66 8.92
N ASP A 89 -3.94 -13.39 9.47
CA ASP A 89 -5.23 -13.63 8.81
C ASP A 89 -6.33 -12.67 9.26
N PHE A 90 -6.01 -11.72 10.15
CA PHE A 90 -7.01 -10.83 10.74
C PHE A 90 -7.84 -10.10 9.69
N ILE A 91 -7.18 -9.56 8.66
CA ILE A 91 -7.86 -8.81 7.62
C ILE A 91 -8.78 -9.71 6.80
N ASP A 92 -8.34 -10.93 6.49
CA ASP A 92 -9.15 -11.89 5.73
C ASP A 92 -10.38 -12.34 6.50
N VAL A 93 -10.27 -12.46 7.82
CA VAL A 93 -11.35 -12.93 8.68
C VAL A 93 -12.32 -11.81 9.06
N TYR A 94 -11.79 -10.65 9.46
CA TYR A 94 -12.59 -9.56 10.03
C TYR A 94 -12.67 -8.32 9.14
N GLY A 95 -11.84 -8.22 8.11
CA GLY A 95 -11.74 -7.04 7.25
C GLY A 95 -10.86 -5.94 7.86
N TYR A 96 -10.39 -5.03 7.01
CA TYR A 96 -9.55 -3.93 7.44
C TYR A 96 -10.29 -2.94 8.37
N GLU A 97 -11.61 -2.90 8.28
CA GLU A 97 -12.45 -1.98 9.05
C GLU A 97 -12.43 -2.26 10.56
N GLU A 98 -12.08 -3.48 10.94
CA GLU A 98 -11.96 -3.88 12.35
C GLU A 98 -10.58 -3.63 12.95
N LEU A 99 -9.63 -3.13 12.14
CA LEU A 99 -8.28 -2.84 12.61
C LEU A 99 -8.24 -1.54 13.39
N LYS A 100 -7.32 -1.46 14.36
CA LYS A 100 -6.99 -0.18 14.98
C LYS A 100 -6.47 0.79 13.92
N PHE A 101 -6.78 2.07 14.08
CA PHE A 101 -6.34 3.10 13.14
C PHE A 101 -4.82 3.12 12.98
N SER A 102 -4.06 2.95 14.07
CA SER A 102 -2.59 2.90 14.01
C SER A 102 -2.07 1.76 13.14
N ILE A 103 -2.74 0.60 13.16
CA ILE A 103 -2.40 -0.52 12.30
C ILE A 103 -2.69 -0.19 10.83
N VAL A 104 -3.85 0.40 10.55
CA VAL A 104 -4.20 0.80 9.19
C VAL A 104 -3.19 1.80 8.64
N GLU A 105 -2.83 2.81 9.43
CA GLU A 105 -1.84 3.81 9.01
C GLU A 105 -0.50 3.18 8.63
N LEU A 106 -0.01 2.23 9.43
CA LEU A 106 1.25 1.55 9.13
C LEU A 106 1.14 0.72 7.84
N LEU A 107 0.07 -0.03 7.68
CA LEU A 107 -0.11 -0.86 6.48
C LEU A 107 -0.20 -0.01 5.20
N LEU A 108 -0.87 1.13 5.27
CA LEU A 108 -0.93 2.07 4.14
C LEU A 108 0.45 2.67 3.85
N LYS A 109 1.16 3.08 4.90
CA LYS A 109 2.52 3.65 4.79
C LYS A 109 3.50 2.65 4.17
N TRP A 110 3.34 1.37 4.46
CA TRP A 110 4.17 0.30 3.91
C TRP A 110 3.65 -0.24 2.58
N HIS A 111 2.60 0.37 2.04
CA HIS A 111 2.03 0.08 0.72
C HIS A 111 1.45 -1.34 0.60
N PHE A 112 0.76 -1.80 1.64
CA PHE A 112 0.06 -3.09 1.59
C PHE A 112 -1.32 -2.94 0.96
N ASN A 113 -1.71 -3.98 0.22
CA ASN A 113 -3.06 -4.08 -0.33
C ASN A 113 -4.00 -4.60 0.77
N ILE A 114 -4.61 -3.68 1.53
CA ILE A 114 -5.54 -4.03 2.61
C ILE A 114 -7.01 -4.02 2.17
N PHE A 115 -7.29 -3.54 0.96
CA PHE A 115 -8.65 -3.37 0.45
C PHE A 115 -9.10 -4.51 -0.43
N GLY A 116 -8.30 -5.56 -0.58
CA GLY A 116 -8.67 -6.71 -1.38
C GLY A 116 -8.69 -6.44 -2.88
N LEU A 117 -7.82 -5.55 -3.37
CA LEU A 117 -7.71 -5.30 -4.80
C LEU A 117 -7.30 -6.58 -5.53
N GLU A 118 -7.90 -6.81 -6.69
CA GLU A 118 -7.52 -7.93 -7.55
C GLU A 118 -6.19 -7.66 -8.24
N GLU A 119 -5.55 -8.73 -8.69
CA GLU A 119 -4.23 -8.66 -9.34
C GLU A 119 -4.22 -7.80 -10.60
N THR A 120 -5.37 -7.60 -11.24
CA THR A 120 -5.49 -6.72 -12.41
C THR A 120 -5.42 -5.24 -12.05
N GLU A 121 -5.63 -4.88 -10.77
CA GLU A 121 -5.69 -3.49 -10.31
C GLU A 121 -4.36 -2.97 -9.78
N TYR A 122 -3.37 -3.82 -9.57
CA TYR A 122 -2.09 -3.41 -9.02
C TYR A 122 -0.96 -4.31 -9.50
N ILE A 123 0.28 -3.85 -9.30
CA ILE A 123 1.48 -4.64 -9.56
C ILE A 123 2.02 -5.07 -8.19
N LYS A 124 2.15 -6.37 -7.99
CA LYS A 124 2.63 -6.93 -6.74
C LYS A 124 4.13 -6.70 -6.60
N ILE A 125 4.53 -6.14 -5.46
CA ILE A 125 5.93 -6.03 -5.05
C ILE A 125 6.12 -6.81 -3.76
N ASP A 126 7.31 -7.37 -3.59
CA ASP A 126 7.67 -8.12 -2.39
C ASP A 126 9.01 -7.69 -1.85
#